data_cfa0c4091bffa3393b6b8b34fd7564db
#
_entry.id   cfa0c4091bffa3393b6b8b34fd7564db
#
_cell.length_a   1.000
_cell.length_b   1.000
_cell.length_c   1.000
_cell.angle_alpha   90.00
_cell.angle_beta   90.00
_cell.angle_gamma   90.00
#
_symmetry.space_group_name_H-M   'P 1'
#
loop_
_entity.id
_entity.type
_entity.pdbx_description
1 polymer ?
#
loop_
_entity_poly.entity_id
_entity_poly.type
_entity_poly.pdbx_seq_one_letter_code
_entity_poly.pdbx_strand_id
1 'polypeptide(L)'
;MTSPVPRNMWIQSAAQKLNIDFFTDDEVASILRFIQDKDQNDRRRSARHRRYYLLVKFLYRTGARIDEVLALRPLDINLTTNTIRMKTLKQGKDRNGIQKEKFRMISIHPDLRDTYMQYLLEFNIPQKSEDLLFPMKRQVVDLYFKKIQDKLGIRVHAHKFRHTFAVKAIMDNVPLNVLQQWLGHSSIFTTSIYTQITGMDTSQFMERVR
;
A
#
# COMPACT_ATOMS: atom_id res chain seq x y z
N MET A 1 -25.45 2.78 31.64
CA MET A 1 -24.36 2.00 31.08
C MET A 1 -24.18 2.42 29.61
N THR A 2 -23.17 3.23 29.31
CA THR A 2 -22.90 3.67 27.93
C THR A 2 -22.27 2.50 27.17
N SER A 3 -22.89 2.09 26.07
CA SER A 3 -22.32 1.06 25.17
C SER A 3 -20.89 1.46 24.78
N PRO A 4 -19.93 0.52 24.78
CA PRO A 4 -18.56 0.84 24.38
C PRO A 4 -18.53 1.36 22.94
N VAL A 5 -17.90 2.50 22.74
CA VAL A 5 -17.74 3.11 21.40
C VAL A 5 -17.02 2.11 20.49
N PRO A 6 -17.55 1.82 19.29
CA PRO A 6 -16.93 0.87 18.37
C PRO A 6 -15.48 1.24 18.09
N ARG A 7 -14.56 0.26 18.12
CA ARG A 7 -13.10 0.44 17.92
C ARG A 7 -12.77 1.31 16.70
N ASN A 8 -13.54 1.17 15.61
CA ASN A 8 -13.37 1.96 14.38
C ASN A 8 -13.61 3.47 14.58
N MET A 9 -14.56 3.87 15.42
CA MET A 9 -14.81 5.29 15.73
C MET A 9 -13.68 5.91 16.57
N TRP A 10 -13.11 5.15 17.48
CA TRP A 10 -11.95 5.58 18.27
C TRP A 10 -10.74 5.86 17.39
N ILE A 11 -10.45 4.96 16.47
CA ILE A 11 -9.32 5.05 15.53
C ILE A 11 -9.48 6.26 14.61
N GLN A 12 -10.67 6.49 14.07
CA GLN A 12 -10.95 7.66 13.22
C GLN A 12 -10.75 8.97 13.99
N SER A 13 -11.25 9.06 15.22
CA SER A 13 -11.08 10.24 16.07
C SER A 13 -9.60 10.52 16.41
N ALA A 14 -8.84 9.48 16.77
CA ALA A 14 -7.42 9.61 17.04
C ALA A 14 -6.61 9.99 15.80
N ALA A 15 -6.92 9.41 14.63
CA ALA A 15 -6.30 9.75 13.36
C ALA A 15 -6.56 11.20 12.94
N GLN A 16 -7.79 11.69 13.17
CA GLN A 16 -8.14 13.09 12.93
C GLN A 16 -7.28 14.05 13.77
N LYS A 17 -7.11 13.76 15.08
CA LYS A 17 -6.26 14.56 15.99
C LYS A 17 -4.81 14.60 15.52
N LEU A 18 -4.32 13.54 14.90
CA LEU A 18 -2.95 13.39 14.39
C LEU A 18 -2.82 13.81 12.92
N ASN A 19 -3.90 14.29 12.30
CA ASN A 19 -3.97 14.66 10.88
C ASN A 19 -3.53 13.52 9.94
N ILE A 20 -3.89 12.26 10.30
CA ILE A 20 -3.61 11.07 9.50
C ILE A 20 -4.86 10.67 8.73
N ASP A 21 -4.84 10.88 7.41
CA ASP A 21 -5.91 10.52 6.49
C ASP A 21 -5.70 9.09 5.97
N PHE A 22 -6.62 8.16 6.29
CA PHE A 22 -6.59 6.76 5.84
C PHE A 22 -7.99 6.31 5.35
N PHE A 23 -8.03 5.28 4.53
CA PHE A 23 -9.27 4.72 4.02
C PHE A 23 -9.93 3.76 5.01
N THR A 24 -11.25 3.80 5.09
CA THR A 24 -12.04 2.70 5.66
C THR A 24 -12.05 1.49 4.72
N ASP A 25 -12.48 0.33 5.21
CA ASP A 25 -12.61 -0.87 4.37
C ASP A 25 -13.63 -0.67 3.25
N ASP A 26 -14.75 -0.01 3.54
CA ASP A 26 -15.79 0.31 2.56
C ASP A 26 -15.30 1.27 1.49
N GLU A 27 -14.48 2.28 1.84
CA GLU A 27 -13.87 3.19 0.87
C GLU A 27 -12.92 2.44 -0.06
N VAL A 28 -12.05 1.55 0.48
CA VAL A 28 -11.16 0.71 -0.34
C VAL A 28 -11.97 -0.19 -1.26
N ALA A 29 -12.99 -0.86 -0.75
CA ALA A 29 -13.86 -1.74 -1.53
C ALA A 29 -14.56 -0.95 -2.67
N SER A 30 -15.05 0.26 -2.38
CA SER A 30 -15.70 1.14 -3.35
C SER A 30 -14.73 1.58 -4.45
N ILE A 31 -13.49 1.94 -4.10
CA ILE A 31 -12.45 2.30 -5.07
C ILE A 31 -12.13 1.10 -5.99
N LEU A 32 -11.90 -0.07 -5.42
CA LEU A 32 -11.58 -1.28 -6.19
C LEU A 32 -12.73 -1.68 -7.11
N ARG A 33 -13.97 -1.65 -6.63
CA ARG A 33 -15.17 -1.92 -7.43
C ARG A 33 -15.31 -0.92 -8.57
N PHE A 34 -15.15 0.37 -8.31
CA PHE A 34 -15.20 1.39 -9.36
C PHE A 34 -14.18 1.16 -10.47
N ILE A 35 -12.98 0.66 -10.15
CA ILE A 35 -11.97 0.34 -11.15
C ILE A 35 -12.40 -0.90 -11.95
N GLN A 36 -12.96 -1.92 -11.30
CA GLN A 36 -13.42 -3.16 -11.94
C GLN A 36 -14.64 -2.93 -12.86
N ASP A 37 -15.64 -2.18 -12.42
CA ASP A 37 -16.88 -1.97 -13.18
C ASP A 37 -16.67 -1.27 -14.54
N LYS A 38 -15.58 -0.51 -14.67
CA LYS A 38 -15.19 0.12 -15.94
C LYS A 38 -14.57 -0.83 -16.95
N ASP A 39 -14.33 -2.07 -16.55
CA ASP A 39 -13.60 -3.06 -17.34
C ASP A 39 -14.48 -3.75 -18.42
N GLN A 40 -15.81 -3.64 -18.34
CA GLN A 40 -16.71 -4.55 -19.03
C GLN A 40 -16.97 -4.27 -20.52
N ASN A 41 -16.60 -3.10 -21.08
CA ASN A 41 -17.12 -2.68 -22.40
C ASN A 41 -16.08 -2.46 -23.52
N ASP A 42 -14.76 -2.53 -23.26
CA ASP A 42 -13.74 -2.29 -24.29
C ASP A 42 -12.40 -2.95 -23.91
N ARG A 43 -11.88 -3.87 -24.73
CA ARG A 43 -10.63 -4.60 -24.47
C ARG A 43 -9.43 -3.70 -24.18
N ARG A 44 -9.27 -2.56 -24.88
CA ARG A 44 -8.15 -1.61 -24.65
C ARG A 44 -8.34 -0.82 -23.35
N ARG A 45 -9.58 -0.49 -23.01
CA ARG A 45 -9.92 0.15 -21.74
C ARG A 45 -9.75 -0.84 -20.60
N SER A 46 -10.16 -2.10 -20.80
CA SER A 46 -9.97 -3.21 -19.89
C SER A 46 -8.51 -3.34 -19.46
N ALA A 47 -7.55 -3.47 -20.36
CA ALA A 47 -6.13 -3.58 -20.06
C ALA A 47 -5.62 -2.43 -19.18
N ARG A 48 -6.07 -1.19 -19.46
CA ARG A 48 -5.71 -0.02 -18.64
C ARG A 48 -6.31 -0.09 -17.24
N HIS A 49 -7.57 -0.50 -17.10
CA HIS A 49 -8.22 -0.62 -15.80
C HIS A 49 -7.62 -1.75 -14.97
N ARG A 50 -7.32 -2.89 -15.58
CA ARG A 50 -6.58 -4.00 -14.92
C ARG A 50 -5.25 -3.55 -14.35
N ARG A 51 -4.52 -2.71 -15.10
CA ARG A 51 -3.26 -2.14 -14.64
C ARG A 51 -3.45 -1.19 -13.45
N TYR A 52 -4.48 -0.33 -13.47
CA TYR A 52 -4.80 0.51 -12.32
C TYR A 52 -5.29 -0.29 -11.12
N TYR A 53 -6.07 -1.34 -11.35
CA TYR A 53 -6.51 -2.24 -10.29
C TYR A 53 -5.32 -2.88 -9.58
N LEU A 54 -4.39 -3.44 -10.34
CA LEU A 54 -3.17 -4.02 -9.81
C LEU A 54 -2.31 -2.96 -9.09
N LEU A 55 -2.15 -1.77 -9.67
CA LEU A 55 -1.42 -0.66 -9.04
C LEU A 55 -2.00 -0.30 -7.66
N VAL A 56 -3.31 -0.14 -7.58
CA VAL A 56 -4.00 0.17 -6.32
C VAL A 56 -3.84 -0.96 -5.31
N LYS A 57 -3.91 -2.22 -5.75
CA LYS A 57 -3.63 -3.38 -4.90
C LYS A 57 -2.19 -3.36 -4.35
N PHE A 58 -1.19 -3.02 -5.17
CA PHE A 58 0.19 -2.86 -4.70
C PHE A 58 0.30 -1.76 -3.65
N LEU A 59 -0.24 -0.58 -3.90
CA LEU A 59 -0.22 0.53 -2.94
C LEU A 59 -0.88 0.14 -1.62
N TYR A 60 -2.05 -0.49 -1.69
CA TYR A 60 -2.85 -0.88 -0.53
C TYR A 60 -2.21 -2.01 0.29
N ARG A 61 -1.64 -3.03 -0.37
CA ARG A 61 -1.13 -4.24 0.27
C ARG A 61 0.36 -4.18 0.66
N THR A 62 1.08 -3.15 0.22
CA THR A 62 2.51 -3.01 0.55
C THR A 62 2.84 -1.73 1.33
N GLY A 63 1.96 -0.74 1.29
CA GLY A 63 2.22 0.60 1.82
C GLY A 63 3.41 1.30 1.15
N ALA A 64 3.87 0.82 -0.02
CA ALA A 64 4.98 1.41 -0.74
C ALA A 64 4.66 2.81 -1.26
N ARG A 65 5.69 3.61 -1.54
CA ARG A 65 5.51 4.91 -2.20
C ARG A 65 5.15 4.69 -3.66
N ILE A 66 4.35 5.60 -4.24
CA ILE A 66 3.92 5.49 -5.63
C ILE A 66 5.09 5.31 -6.59
N ASP A 67 6.16 6.09 -6.43
CA ASP A 67 7.32 6.02 -7.32
C ASP A 67 8.09 4.69 -7.17
N GLU A 68 8.06 4.07 -5.98
CA GLU A 68 8.63 2.74 -5.74
C GLU A 68 7.81 1.66 -6.45
N VAL A 69 6.46 1.78 -6.44
CA VAL A 69 5.58 0.85 -7.14
C VAL A 69 5.69 1.01 -8.65
N LEU A 70 5.77 2.25 -9.16
CA LEU A 70 5.94 2.52 -10.59
C LEU A 70 7.29 2.04 -11.14
N ALA A 71 8.31 1.88 -10.28
CA ALA A 71 9.62 1.36 -10.66
C ALA A 71 9.71 -0.18 -10.60
N LEU A 72 8.65 -0.89 -10.19
CA LEU A 72 8.65 -2.36 -10.11
C LEU A 72 8.71 -3.00 -11.48
N ARG A 73 9.45 -4.09 -11.55
CA ARG A 73 9.53 -5.00 -12.68
C ARG A 73 9.04 -6.39 -12.26
N PRO A 74 8.53 -7.22 -13.15
CA PRO A 74 8.19 -8.61 -12.83
C PRO A 74 9.32 -9.39 -12.15
N LEU A 75 10.57 -9.18 -12.57
CA LEU A 75 11.75 -9.83 -11.97
C LEU A 75 12.00 -9.46 -10.49
N ASP A 76 11.44 -8.34 -10.01
CA ASP A 76 11.56 -7.91 -8.61
C ASP A 76 10.57 -8.65 -7.68
N ILE A 77 9.68 -9.47 -8.26
CA ILE A 77 8.62 -10.19 -7.54
C ILE A 77 8.89 -11.69 -7.61
N ASN A 78 9.21 -12.30 -6.48
CA ASN A 78 9.47 -13.74 -6.40
C ASN A 78 8.25 -14.46 -5.83
N LEU A 79 7.54 -15.20 -6.71
CA LEU A 79 6.34 -15.97 -6.34
C LEU A 79 6.66 -17.26 -5.57
N THR A 80 7.90 -17.77 -5.66
CA THR A 80 8.32 -18.96 -4.92
C THR A 80 8.56 -18.63 -3.45
N THR A 81 9.24 -17.51 -3.19
CA THR A 81 9.51 -17.04 -1.81
C THR A 81 8.44 -16.10 -1.28
N ASN A 82 7.44 -15.75 -2.09
CA ASN A 82 6.40 -14.76 -1.78
C ASN A 82 6.98 -13.41 -1.31
N THR A 83 7.95 -12.88 -2.04
CA THR A 83 8.63 -11.62 -1.69
C THR A 83 8.72 -10.65 -2.85
N ILE A 84 8.70 -9.36 -2.53
CA ILE A 84 8.92 -8.24 -3.44
C ILE A 84 10.21 -7.55 -3.03
N ARG A 85 11.15 -7.39 -3.96
CA ARG A 85 12.34 -6.57 -3.82
C ARG A 85 12.02 -5.13 -4.20
N MET A 86 11.75 -4.29 -3.20
CA MET A 86 11.35 -2.90 -3.40
C MET A 86 12.54 -1.96 -3.35
N LYS A 87 12.79 -1.21 -4.44
CA LYS A 87 13.85 -0.19 -4.49
C LYS A 87 13.43 1.05 -3.69
N THR A 88 14.25 1.47 -2.74
CA THR A 88 14.01 2.69 -1.96
C THR A 88 14.59 3.89 -2.71
N LEU A 89 13.71 4.79 -3.20
CA LEU A 89 14.09 5.90 -4.09
C LEU A 89 14.59 7.16 -3.37
N LYS A 90 14.29 7.32 -2.07
CA LYS A 90 14.79 8.46 -1.27
C LYS A 90 16.07 8.06 -0.57
N GLN A 91 17.21 8.44 -1.11
CA GLN A 91 18.52 8.24 -0.46
C GLN A 91 19.38 9.48 -0.57
N GLY A 92 20.14 9.73 0.51
CA GLY A 92 21.27 10.66 0.47
C GLY A 92 22.40 10.09 -0.41
N LYS A 93 23.20 10.97 -0.96
CA LYS A 93 24.44 10.60 -1.63
C LYS A 93 25.44 10.11 -0.57
N ASP A 94 26.30 9.16 -0.92
CA ASP A 94 27.43 8.78 -0.08
C ASP A 94 28.48 9.93 -0.04
N ARG A 95 29.57 9.72 0.73
CA ARG A 95 30.66 10.70 0.82
C ARG A 95 31.32 11.01 -0.53
N ASN A 96 31.10 10.17 -1.55
CA ASN A 96 31.64 10.32 -2.91
C ASN A 96 30.58 10.82 -3.90
N GLY A 97 29.38 11.21 -3.45
CA GLY A 97 28.30 11.70 -4.29
C GLY A 97 27.54 10.59 -5.05
N ILE A 98 27.83 9.32 -4.82
CA ILE A 98 27.22 8.19 -5.49
C ILE A 98 25.93 7.79 -4.76
N GLN A 99 24.81 7.71 -5.48
CA GLN A 99 23.55 7.19 -4.93
C GLN A 99 23.66 5.68 -4.71
N LYS A 100 23.71 5.25 -3.45
CA LYS A 100 23.61 3.82 -3.12
C LYS A 100 22.17 3.34 -3.32
N GLU A 101 22.00 2.37 -4.20
CA GLU A 101 20.71 1.68 -4.33
C GLU A 101 20.44 0.86 -3.06
N LYS A 102 19.35 1.15 -2.39
CA LYS A 102 18.90 0.40 -1.21
C LYS A 102 17.60 -0.34 -1.56
N PHE A 103 17.57 -1.61 -1.26
CA PHE A 103 16.38 -2.44 -1.43
C PHE A 103 15.87 -2.89 -0.06
N ARG A 104 14.57 -3.14 0.01
CA ARG A 104 13.93 -3.83 1.10
C ARG A 104 13.09 -4.97 0.57
N MET A 105 12.97 -6.02 1.36
CA MET A 105 12.10 -7.14 1.04
C MET A 105 10.75 -6.95 1.75
N ILE A 106 9.66 -7.15 1.02
CA ILE A 106 8.31 -7.10 1.53
C ILE A 106 7.65 -8.43 1.19
N SER A 107 6.99 -9.06 2.16
CA SER A 107 6.19 -10.26 1.92
C SER A 107 4.94 -9.92 1.09
N ILE A 108 4.58 -10.78 0.16
CA ILE A 108 3.40 -10.61 -0.68
C ILE A 108 2.17 -11.10 0.07
N HIS A 109 1.16 -10.23 0.21
CA HIS A 109 -0.15 -10.64 0.69
C HIS A 109 -0.82 -11.58 -0.31
N PRO A 110 -1.48 -12.69 0.11
CA PRO A 110 -2.09 -13.67 -0.80
C PRO A 110 -3.00 -13.05 -1.87
N ASP A 111 -3.89 -12.15 -1.47
CA ASP A 111 -4.80 -11.41 -2.37
C ASP A 111 -4.04 -10.58 -3.45
N LEU A 112 -2.89 -9.99 -3.13
CA LEU A 112 -2.05 -9.30 -4.10
C LEU A 112 -1.36 -10.30 -5.04
N ARG A 113 -0.88 -11.42 -4.50
CA ARG A 113 -0.25 -12.49 -5.28
C ARG A 113 -1.17 -13.00 -6.37
N ASP A 114 -2.40 -13.35 -6.00
CA ASP A 114 -3.39 -13.90 -6.92
C ASP A 114 -3.74 -12.89 -8.01
N THR A 115 -3.97 -11.63 -7.64
CA THR A 115 -4.22 -10.54 -8.59
C THR A 115 -3.04 -10.35 -9.56
N TYR A 116 -1.81 -10.42 -9.06
CA TYR A 116 -0.59 -10.27 -9.85
C TYR A 116 -0.41 -11.45 -10.81
N MET A 117 -0.62 -12.69 -10.35
CA MET A 117 -0.53 -13.88 -11.21
C MET A 117 -1.55 -13.83 -12.34
N GLN A 118 -2.80 -13.48 -12.05
CA GLN A 118 -3.83 -13.30 -13.06
C GLN A 118 -3.43 -12.24 -14.10
N TYR A 119 -2.87 -11.11 -13.65
CA TYR A 119 -2.41 -10.05 -14.53
C TYR A 119 -1.27 -10.53 -15.47
N LEU A 120 -0.29 -11.25 -14.95
CA LEU A 120 0.80 -11.80 -15.77
C LEU A 120 0.28 -12.76 -16.86
N LEU A 121 -0.64 -13.66 -16.48
CA LEU A 121 -1.24 -14.64 -17.41
C LEU A 121 -2.09 -13.95 -18.48
N GLU A 122 -2.95 -13.00 -18.09
CA GLU A 122 -3.84 -12.29 -19.02
C GLU A 122 -3.08 -11.49 -20.09
N PHE A 123 -1.95 -10.90 -19.72
CA PHE A 123 -1.15 -10.07 -20.62
C PHE A 123 0.11 -10.75 -21.17
N ASN A 124 0.28 -12.06 -20.94
CA ASN A 124 1.44 -12.84 -21.36
C ASN A 124 2.79 -12.18 -20.94
N ILE A 125 2.85 -11.63 -19.72
CA ILE A 125 4.05 -10.98 -19.21
C ILE A 125 4.97 -12.03 -18.58
N PRO A 126 6.21 -12.18 -19.05
CA PRO A 126 7.17 -13.10 -18.43
C PRO A 126 7.50 -12.67 -16.99
N GLN A 127 7.49 -13.61 -16.03
CA GLN A 127 7.80 -13.33 -14.63
C GLN A 127 9.20 -12.73 -14.43
N LYS A 128 10.15 -13.02 -15.30
CA LYS A 128 11.52 -12.48 -15.26
C LYS A 128 11.72 -11.29 -16.21
N SER A 129 10.64 -10.63 -16.65
CA SER A 129 10.76 -9.44 -17.50
C SER A 129 11.45 -8.29 -16.76
N GLU A 130 12.32 -7.60 -17.47
CA GLU A 130 12.99 -6.38 -17.00
C GLU A 130 12.19 -5.10 -17.30
N ASP A 131 11.12 -5.21 -18.08
CA ASP A 131 10.23 -4.11 -18.37
C ASP A 131 9.47 -3.67 -17.13
N LEU A 132 9.11 -2.40 -17.08
CA LEU A 132 8.30 -1.87 -15.97
C LEU A 132 6.93 -2.54 -15.96
N LEU A 133 6.51 -3.02 -14.78
CA LEU A 133 5.15 -3.54 -14.56
C LEU A 133 4.09 -2.46 -14.79
N PHE A 134 4.43 -1.20 -14.46
CA PHE A 134 3.58 -0.02 -14.59
C PHE A 134 4.25 1.05 -15.49
N PRO A 135 4.27 0.90 -16.82
CA PRO A 135 4.88 1.86 -17.74
C PRO A 135 4.02 3.13 -17.85
N MET A 136 3.90 3.87 -16.77
CA MET A 136 3.13 5.12 -16.69
C MET A 136 3.81 6.15 -15.79
N LYS A 137 3.59 7.42 -16.08
CA LYS A 137 4.10 8.53 -15.27
C LYS A 137 3.19 8.75 -14.04
N ARG A 138 3.77 9.22 -12.95
CA ARG A 138 3.05 9.54 -11.72
C ARG A 138 1.86 10.49 -11.95
N GLN A 139 2.04 11.53 -12.78
CA GLN A 139 0.99 12.49 -13.09
C GLN A 139 -0.26 11.83 -13.69
N VAL A 140 -0.08 10.77 -14.50
CA VAL A 140 -1.20 10.02 -15.08
C VAL A 140 -1.97 9.25 -14.00
N VAL A 141 -1.27 8.72 -12.99
CA VAL A 141 -1.91 8.07 -11.83
C VAL A 141 -2.66 9.09 -10.99
N ASP A 142 -2.05 10.24 -10.71
CA ASP A 142 -2.68 11.31 -9.92
C ASP A 142 -3.97 11.83 -10.60
N LEU A 143 -3.96 11.99 -11.92
CA LEU A 143 -5.17 12.34 -12.71
C LEU A 143 -6.25 11.25 -12.62
N TYR A 144 -5.84 9.97 -12.62
CA TYR A 144 -6.80 8.87 -12.47
C TYR A 144 -7.40 8.84 -11.06
N PHE A 145 -6.60 9.08 -10.03
CA PHE A 145 -7.08 9.20 -8.64
C PHE A 145 -8.06 10.37 -8.48
N LYS A 146 -7.77 11.52 -9.10
CA LYS A 146 -8.72 12.64 -9.14
C LYS A 146 -10.06 12.22 -9.77
N LYS A 147 -10.03 11.47 -10.87
CA LYS A 147 -11.27 10.97 -11.49
C LYS A 147 -12.06 10.02 -10.58
N ILE A 148 -11.39 9.17 -9.79
CA ILE A 148 -12.05 8.32 -8.80
C ILE A 148 -12.67 9.20 -7.71
N GLN A 149 -11.92 10.18 -7.20
CA GLN A 149 -12.38 11.13 -6.20
C GLN A 149 -13.63 11.88 -6.66
N ASP A 150 -13.63 12.42 -7.88
CA ASP A 150 -14.76 13.18 -8.43
C ASP A 150 -16.04 12.32 -8.60
N LYS A 151 -15.86 10.98 -8.76
CA LYS A 151 -16.98 10.06 -8.94
C LYS A 151 -17.51 9.46 -7.65
N LEU A 152 -16.63 9.19 -6.68
CA LEU A 152 -17.01 8.55 -5.42
C LEU A 152 -17.17 9.52 -4.26
N GLY A 153 -16.75 10.78 -4.41
CA GLY A 153 -16.69 11.74 -3.28
C GLY A 153 -15.63 11.39 -2.23
N ILE A 154 -14.75 10.43 -2.50
CA ILE A 154 -13.71 9.96 -1.58
C ILE A 154 -12.39 10.61 -1.99
N ARG A 155 -11.71 11.30 -1.08
CA ARG A 155 -10.36 11.84 -1.35
C ARG A 155 -9.37 10.70 -1.59
N VAL A 156 -8.80 10.60 -2.80
CA VAL A 156 -7.90 9.52 -3.22
C VAL A 156 -6.54 10.05 -3.63
N HIS A 157 -5.49 9.61 -2.94
CA HIS A 157 -4.11 9.84 -3.31
C HIS A 157 -3.21 8.71 -2.81
N ALA A 158 -2.06 8.53 -3.44
CA ALA A 158 -1.17 7.39 -3.15
C ALA A 158 -0.73 7.31 -1.68
N HIS A 159 -0.49 8.46 -1.03
CA HIS A 159 -0.03 8.47 0.36
C HIS A 159 -1.10 8.01 1.35
N LYS A 160 -2.40 8.22 1.03
CA LYS A 160 -3.52 7.72 1.83
C LYS A 160 -3.56 6.19 1.87
N PHE A 161 -3.21 5.48 0.78
CA PHE A 161 -3.05 4.02 0.79
C PHE A 161 -1.94 3.57 1.73
N ARG A 162 -0.83 4.31 1.78
CA ARG A 162 0.28 4.01 2.69
C ARG A 162 -0.10 4.21 4.15
N HIS A 163 -0.84 5.27 4.48
CA HIS A 163 -1.39 5.47 5.82
C HIS A 163 -2.36 4.36 6.18
N THR A 164 -3.23 3.97 5.24
CA THR A 164 -4.18 2.86 5.44
C THR A 164 -3.44 1.56 5.76
N PHE A 165 -2.41 1.22 4.98
CA PHE A 165 -1.60 0.03 5.25
C PHE A 165 -0.97 0.07 6.64
N ALA A 166 -0.38 1.22 7.01
CA ALA A 166 0.28 1.37 8.31
C ALA A 166 -0.71 1.25 9.48
N VAL A 167 -1.85 1.94 9.40
CA VAL A 167 -2.89 1.87 10.43
C VAL A 167 -3.40 0.44 10.60
N LYS A 168 -3.72 -0.25 9.49
CA LYS A 168 -4.18 -1.64 9.52
C LYS A 168 -3.14 -2.59 10.10
N ALA A 169 -1.87 -2.46 9.69
CA ALA A 169 -0.80 -3.29 10.22
C ALA A 169 -0.68 -3.15 11.76
N ILE A 170 -0.79 -1.92 12.28
CA ILE A 170 -0.78 -1.72 13.73
C ILE A 170 -2.03 -2.30 14.38
N MET A 171 -3.22 -2.14 13.77
CA MET A 171 -4.47 -2.75 14.27
C MET A 171 -4.39 -4.28 14.32
N ASP A 172 -3.67 -4.88 13.38
CA ASP A 172 -3.42 -6.32 13.32
C ASP A 172 -2.22 -6.75 14.19
N ASN A 173 -1.75 -5.86 15.08
CA ASN A 173 -0.65 -6.11 16.02
C ASN A 173 0.68 -6.48 15.34
N VAL A 174 0.94 -5.98 14.13
CA VAL A 174 2.25 -6.13 13.49
C VAL A 174 3.29 -5.35 14.30
N PRO A 175 4.41 -5.97 14.69
CA PRO A 175 5.46 -5.28 15.43
C PRO A 175 5.97 -4.04 14.69
N LEU A 176 6.20 -2.95 15.45
CA LEU A 176 6.55 -1.64 14.86
C LEU A 176 7.84 -1.67 14.02
N ASN A 177 8.82 -2.46 14.45
CA ASN A 177 10.07 -2.66 13.71
C ASN A 177 9.85 -3.37 12.36
N VAL A 178 8.91 -4.32 12.29
CA VAL A 178 8.53 -5.01 11.06
C VAL A 178 7.81 -4.02 10.12
N LEU A 179 6.85 -3.25 10.65
CA LEU A 179 6.17 -2.21 9.89
C LEU A 179 7.16 -1.14 9.38
N GLN A 180 8.11 -0.71 10.20
CA GLN A 180 9.18 0.21 9.80
C GLN A 180 9.97 -0.33 8.60
N GLN A 181 10.35 -1.61 8.66
CA GLN A 181 11.06 -2.29 7.57
C GLN A 181 10.23 -2.33 6.29
N TRP A 182 8.96 -2.72 6.37
CA TRP A 182 8.06 -2.77 5.21
C TRP A 182 7.85 -1.39 4.57
N LEU A 183 7.67 -0.37 5.38
CA LEU A 183 7.51 0.99 4.90
C LEU A 183 8.83 1.62 4.40
N GLY A 184 9.99 1.10 4.82
CA GLY A 184 11.28 1.67 4.48
C GLY A 184 11.49 3.04 5.12
N HIS A 185 11.05 3.22 6.37
CA HIS A 185 11.33 4.41 7.16
C HIS A 185 12.75 4.36 7.72
N SER A 186 13.51 5.44 7.54
CA SER A 186 14.86 5.57 8.10
C SER A 186 14.85 5.73 9.62
N SER A 187 13.75 6.25 10.18
CA SER A 187 13.55 6.46 11.60
C SER A 187 12.27 5.78 12.10
N ILE A 188 12.35 5.15 13.28
CA ILE A 188 11.20 4.54 13.95
C ILE A 188 10.18 5.60 14.37
N PHE A 189 10.62 6.84 14.68
CA PHE A 189 9.74 7.94 15.02
C PHE A 189 8.72 8.25 13.92
N THR A 190 9.07 8.06 12.65
CA THR A 190 8.12 8.23 11.54
C THR A 190 7.03 7.15 11.54
N THR A 191 7.31 5.99 12.12
CA THR A 191 6.35 4.88 12.22
C THR A 191 5.55 4.94 13.51
N SER A 192 6.14 5.45 14.60
CA SER A 192 5.48 5.51 15.92
C SER A 192 4.24 6.41 15.96
N ILE A 193 4.09 7.35 15.02
CA ILE A 193 2.89 8.17 14.92
C ILE A 193 1.62 7.31 14.78
N TYR A 194 1.72 6.15 14.15
CA TYR A 194 0.57 5.25 13.97
C TYR A 194 0.18 4.51 15.25
N THR A 195 1.09 4.33 16.21
CA THR A 195 0.76 3.69 17.51
C THR A 195 -0.14 4.56 18.36
N GLN A 196 -0.08 5.88 18.17
CA GLN A 196 -0.93 6.83 18.90
C GLN A 196 -2.40 6.77 18.46
N ILE A 197 -2.68 6.18 17.26
CA ILE A 197 -4.04 6.07 16.72
C ILE A 197 -4.79 4.92 17.37
N THR A 198 -4.09 3.86 17.77
CA THR A 198 -4.75 2.58 18.09
C THR A 198 -5.20 2.47 19.53
N GLY A 199 -4.79 3.41 20.43
CA GLY A 199 -5.13 3.34 21.84
C GLY A 199 -4.91 1.91 22.37
N MET A 200 -3.75 1.31 22.07
CA MET A 200 -3.51 -0.10 22.36
C MET A 200 -3.87 -0.42 23.80
N ASP A 201 -4.83 -1.30 23.98
CA ASP A 201 -5.01 -1.98 25.25
C ASP A 201 -3.78 -2.85 25.50
N THR A 202 -2.91 -2.36 26.37
CA THR A 202 -1.65 -3.03 26.70
C THR A 202 -1.83 -4.16 27.70
N SER A 203 -3.02 -4.35 28.27
CA SER A 203 -3.31 -5.39 29.28
C SER A 203 -2.98 -6.77 28.77
N GLN A 204 -3.35 -7.08 27.52
CA GLN A 204 -3.06 -8.35 26.87
C GLN A 204 -1.54 -8.65 26.71
N PHE A 205 -0.68 -7.63 26.78
CA PHE A 205 0.76 -7.83 26.74
C PHE A 205 1.32 -8.12 28.14
N MET A 206 0.72 -7.55 29.19
CA MET A 206 1.13 -7.80 30.57
C MET A 206 0.93 -9.28 30.96
N GLU A 207 -0.12 -9.92 30.45
CA GLU A 207 -0.36 -11.35 30.68
C GLU A 207 0.73 -12.27 30.08
N ARG A 208 1.53 -11.76 29.14
CA ARG A 208 2.62 -12.50 28.47
C ARG A 208 3.98 -12.25 29.09
N VAL A 209 4.10 -11.27 29.99
CA VAL A 209 5.35 -11.00 30.72
C VAL A 209 5.46 -12.03 31.85
N ARG A 210 6.44 -12.93 31.73
CA ARG A 210 6.76 -13.96 32.74
C ARG A 210 7.80 -13.43 33.72
#